data_5be2faf7f41f684fde285f976a0bfc40
#
_entry.id   5be2faf7f41f684fde285f976a0bfc40
#
_cell.length_a   1.000
_cell.length_b   1.000
_cell.length_c   1.000
_cell.angle_alpha   90.00
_cell.angle_beta   90.00
_cell.angle_gamma   90.00
#
_symmetry.space_group_name_H-M   'P 1'
#
loop_
_entity.id
_entity.type
_entity.pdbx_description
1 polymer ?
#
loop_
_entity_poly.entity_id
_entity_poly.type
_entity_poly.pdbx_seq_one_letter_code
_entity_poly.pdbx_strand_id
1 'polypeptide(L)'
;ENAVKVADAVGNHGKVKAIRYPGRPDHPQAALIANQMSGGGNVIAFDLGSREAAWRFLDALEIVDISNNLGDAKSMATHPSTTTHRSMPEEGRLEIGLTEGWVRMSVGLEGARDLVRDVSRALDRA
;
A
#
# COMPACT_ATOMS: atom_id res chain seq x y z
N GLU A 1 -2.12 12.76 7.35
CA GLU A 1 -0.73 13.11 7.71
C GLU A 1 0.16 11.87 7.72
N ASN A 2 -0.16 10.82 8.48
CA ASN A 2 0.64 9.60 8.55
C ASN A 2 0.83 8.93 7.19
N ALA A 3 -0.24 8.85 6.37
CA ALA A 3 -0.20 8.20 5.07
C ALA A 3 0.81 8.86 4.12
N VAL A 4 0.99 10.18 4.18
CA VAL A 4 2.01 10.88 3.38
C VAL A 4 3.41 10.39 3.74
N LYS A 5 3.72 10.33 5.02
CA LYS A 5 5.05 9.89 5.51
C LYS A 5 5.34 8.43 5.16
N VAL A 6 4.33 7.56 5.31
CA VAL A 6 4.45 6.14 4.94
C VAL A 6 4.59 6.02 3.42
N ALA A 7 3.78 6.74 2.64
CA ALA A 7 3.86 6.72 1.17
C ALA A 7 5.22 7.19 0.66
N ASP A 8 5.81 8.21 1.29
CA ASP A 8 7.16 8.68 0.93
C ASP A 8 8.22 7.62 1.23
N ALA A 9 8.15 6.98 2.39
CA ALA A 9 9.08 5.90 2.74
C ALA A 9 8.96 4.71 1.78
N VAL A 10 7.73 4.29 1.45
CA VAL A 10 7.46 3.22 0.48
C VAL A 10 7.95 3.60 -0.91
N GLY A 11 7.57 4.78 -1.40
CA GLY A 11 7.92 5.23 -2.75
C GLY A 11 9.41 5.43 -3.00
N ASN A 12 10.18 5.65 -1.95
CA ASN A 12 11.64 5.81 -2.03
C ASN A 12 12.41 4.50 -1.80
N HIS A 13 11.74 3.39 -1.50
CA HIS A 13 12.39 2.11 -1.23
C HIS A 13 12.72 1.36 -2.53
N GLY A 14 13.95 0.86 -2.66
CA GLY A 14 14.44 0.24 -3.89
C GLY A 14 13.72 -1.05 -4.33
N LYS A 15 13.03 -1.73 -3.42
CA LYS A 15 12.24 -2.95 -3.73
C LYS A 15 10.83 -2.67 -4.24
N VAL A 16 10.36 -1.44 -4.12
CA VAL A 16 9.03 -1.03 -4.60
C VAL A 16 9.11 -0.72 -6.10
N LYS A 17 8.33 -1.43 -6.91
CA LYS A 17 8.30 -1.28 -8.37
C LYS A 17 7.36 -0.17 -8.81
N ALA A 18 6.26 0.01 -8.10
CA ALA A 18 5.28 1.06 -8.36
C ALA A 18 4.52 1.39 -7.07
N ILE A 19 4.04 2.62 -6.98
CA ILE A 19 3.19 3.08 -5.88
C ILE A 19 2.03 3.88 -6.44
N ARG A 20 0.86 3.74 -5.82
CA ARG A 20 -0.34 4.54 -6.06
C ARG A 20 -0.81 5.13 -4.75
N TYR A 21 -0.64 6.42 -4.59
CA TYR A 21 -1.15 7.19 -3.48
C TYR A 21 -1.57 8.57 -3.97
N PRO A 22 -2.85 8.98 -3.77
CA PRO A 22 -3.36 10.26 -4.30
C PRO A 22 -2.60 11.50 -3.80
N GLY A 23 -1.96 11.42 -2.64
CA GLY A 23 -1.15 12.52 -2.08
C GLY A 23 0.24 12.69 -2.69
N ARG A 24 0.63 11.85 -3.65
CA ARG A 24 1.93 11.96 -4.32
C ARG A 24 1.82 12.73 -5.65
N PRO A 25 2.79 13.58 -5.97
CA PRO A 25 2.77 14.36 -7.22
C PRO A 25 2.96 13.50 -8.48
N ASP A 26 3.50 12.29 -8.35
CA ASP A 26 3.69 11.34 -9.44
C ASP A 26 2.45 10.46 -9.74
N HIS A 27 1.33 10.69 -9.04
CA HIS A 27 0.09 9.97 -9.33
C HIS A 27 -0.41 10.30 -10.75
N PRO A 28 -0.87 9.29 -11.54
CA PRO A 28 -1.33 9.51 -12.92
C PRO A 28 -2.45 10.55 -13.06
N GLN A 29 -3.25 10.74 -12.02
CA GLN A 29 -4.38 11.67 -11.98
C GLN A 29 -4.13 12.85 -11.02
N ALA A 30 -2.88 13.26 -10.82
CA ALA A 30 -2.52 14.29 -9.85
C ALA A 30 -3.29 15.61 -10.05
N ALA A 31 -3.50 16.05 -11.28
CA ALA A 31 -4.26 17.27 -11.59
C ALA A 31 -5.73 17.15 -11.17
N LEU A 32 -6.37 15.99 -11.42
CA LEU A 32 -7.75 15.74 -11.01
C LEU A 32 -7.88 15.69 -9.48
N ILE A 33 -6.92 15.02 -8.82
CA ILE A 33 -6.87 14.93 -7.37
C ILE A 33 -6.74 16.31 -6.74
N ALA A 34 -5.83 17.13 -7.23
CA ALA A 34 -5.63 18.51 -6.74
C ALA A 34 -6.91 19.36 -6.87
N ASN A 35 -7.73 19.09 -7.87
CA ASN A 35 -8.98 19.82 -8.13
C ASN A 35 -10.16 19.32 -7.29
N GLN A 36 -10.19 18.03 -6.92
CA GLN A 36 -11.35 17.40 -6.28
C GLN A 36 -11.14 16.99 -4.82
N MET A 37 -9.90 16.87 -4.36
CA MET A 37 -9.57 16.36 -3.03
C MET A 37 -8.77 17.38 -2.23
N SER A 38 -9.09 17.50 -0.94
CA SER A 38 -8.33 18.33 0.00
C SER A 38 -7.07 17.64 0.54
N GLY A 39 -6.91 16.33 0.28
CA GLY A 39 -5.75 15.54 0.69
C GLY A 39 -5.78 14.15 0.05
N GLY A 40 -4.71 13.39 0.22
CA GLY A 40 -4.52 12.08 -0.42
C GLY A 40 -5.25 10.91 0.23
N GLY A 41 -5.90 11.13 1.37
CA GLY A 41 -6.54 10.03 2.11
C GLY A 41 -5.54 9.17 2.89
N ASN A 42 -5.98 7.96 3.24
CA ASN A 42 -5.20 7.04 4.08
C ASN A 42 -4.89 5.69 3.43
N VAL A 43 -5.27 5.48 2.18
CA VAL A 43 -5.04 4.21 1.46
C VAL A 43 -3.88 4.35 0.49
N ILE A 44 -2.91 3.44 0.61
CA ILE A 44 -1.73 3.36 -0.23
C ILE A 44 -1.73 1.98 -0.90
N ALA A 45 -1.44 1.91 -2.20
CA ALA A 45 -1.19 0.65 -2.89
C ALA A 45 0.21 0.68 -3.52
N PHE A 46 0.93 -0.44 -3.44
CA PHE A 46 2.27 -0.53 -4.01
C PHE A 46 2.58 -1.95 -4.48
N ASP A 47 3.46 -2.05 -5.46
CA ASP A 47 3.84 -3.31 -6.11
C ASP A 47 5.27 -3.71 -5.71
N LEU A 48 5.42 -4.92 -5.21
CA LEU A 48 6.71 -5.53 -4.83
C LEU A 48 7.23 -6.52 -5.88
N GLY A 49 6.53 -6.64 -7.02
CA GLY A 49 6.96 -7.39 -8.17
C GLY A 49 6.57 -8.87 -8.19
N SER A 50 6.30 -9.49 -7.05
CA SER A 50 5.88 -10.90 -6.95
C SER A 50 5.01 -11.16 -5.73
N ARG A 51 4.24 -12.25 -5.79
CA ARG A 51 3.44 -12.75 -4.66
C ARG A 51 4.31 -13.04 -3.44
N GLU A 52 5.44 -13.70 -3.66
CA GLU A 52 6.36 -14.09 -2.60
C GLU A 52 6.94 -12.86 -1.88
N ALA A 53 7.30 -11.82 -2.63
CA ALA A 53 7.79 -10.56 -2.06
C ALA A 53 6.69 -9.87 -1.24
N ALA A 54 5.46 -9.83 -1.76
CA ALA A 54 4.31 -9.26 -1.04
C ALA A 54 4.03 -10.02 0.26
N TRP A 55 4.08 -11.35 0.23
CA TRP A 55 3.86 -12.17 1.42
C TRP A 55 4.98 -12.01 2.46
N ARG A 56 6.25 -11.98 2.03
CA ARG A 56 7.37 -11.71 2.95
C ARG A 56 7.24 -10.35 3.62
N PHE A 57 6.82 -9.35 2.86
CA PHE A 57 6.54 -8.02 3.42
C PHE A 57 5.46 -8.08 4.51
N LEU A 58 4.31 -8.69 4.20
CA LEU A 58 3.19 -8.79 5.14
C LEU A 58 3.57 -9.56 6.40
N ASP A 59 4.27 -10.68 6.26
CA ASP A 59 4.71 -11.51 7.39
C ASP A 59 5.74 -10.80 8.29
N ALA A 60 6.47 -9.83 7.75
CA ALA A 60 7.47 -9.07 8.49
C ALA A 60 6.90 -7.86 9.25
N LEU A 61 5.63 -7.50 9.03
CA LEU A 61 4.98 -6.40 9.76
C LEU A 61 4.76 -6.77 11.23
N GLU A 62 5.00 -5.82 12.13
CA GLU A 62 4.82 -6.00 13.57
C GLU A 62 3.74 -5.09 14.15
N ILE A 63 3.58 -3.88 13.62
CA ILE A 63 2.59 -2.89 14.08
C ILE A 63 1.34 -2.94 13.20
N VAL A 64 1.52 -3.02 11.88
CA VAL A 64 0.43 -3.07 10.92
C VAL A 64 -0.18 -4.46 10.91
N ASP A 65 -1.48 -4.56 11.13
CA ASP A 65 -2.22 -5.82 11.11
C ASP A 65 -2.55 -6.26 9.68
N ILE A 66 -2.63 -7.57 9.47
CA ILE A 66 -3.12 -8.12 8.21
C ILE A 66 -4.65 -8.20 8.29
N SER A 67 -5.33 -7.44 7.45
CA SER A 67 -6.79 -7.38 7.40
C SER A 67 -7.27 -6.85 6.05
N ASN A 68 -8.43 -7.35 5.58
CA ASN A 68 -9.07 -6.90 4.37
C ASN A 68 -9.84 -5.58 4.53
N ASN A 69 -10.04 -5.10 5.76
CA ASN A 69 -10.72 -3.85 6.05
C ASN A 69 -9.86 -2.64 5.70
N LEU A 70 -10.47 -1.48 5.71
CA LEU A 70 -9.80 -0.20 5.49
C LEU A 70 -10.55 0.91 6.23
N GLY A 71 -9.85 2.05 6.45
CA GLY A 71 -10.47 3.22 7.08
C GLY A 71 -10.58 3.15 8.59
N ASP A 72 -9.86 2.26 9.25
CA ASP A 72 -9.81 2.14 10.70
C ASP A 72 -8.76 3.09 11.31
N ALA A 73 -8.87 3.33 12.63
CA ALA A 73 -7.84 3.99 13.43
C ALA A 73 -6.54 3.18 13.47
N LYS A 74 -6.63 1.86 13.30
CA LYS A 74 -5.50 0.94 13.23
C LYS A 74 -5.02 0.76 11.79
N SER A 75 -3.70 0.75 11.60
CA SER A 75 -3.12 0.44 10.30
C SER A 75 -3.29 -1.02 9.93
N MET A 76 -3.70 -1.26 8.69
CA MET A 76 -3.97 -2.59 8.16
C MET A 76 -3.39 -2.73 6.76
N ALA A 77 -2.98 -3.96 6.42
CA ALA A 77 -2.47 -4.27 5.08
C ALA A 77 -3.04 -5.60 4.58
N THR A 78 -3.17 -5.75 3.27
CA THR A 78 -3.64 -6.97 2.63
C THR A 78 -2.97 -7.20 1.28
N HIS A 79 -3.02 -8.45 0.83
CA HIS A 79 -2.63 -8.87 -0.52
C HIS A 79 -3.90 -9.03 -1.37
N PRO A 80 -4.29 -8.04 -2.20
CA PRO A 80 -5.61 -8.01 -2.84
C PRO A 80 -5.89 -9.22 -3.73
N SER A 81 -4.91 -9.71 -4.49
CA SER A 81 -5.12 -10.80 -5.44
C SER A 81 -5.53 -12.13 -4.78
N THR A 82 -5.15 -12.34 -3.52
CA THR A 82 -5.52 -13.56 -2.76
C THR A 82 -6.60 -13.34 -1.71
N THR A 83 -7.06 -12.11 -1.53
CA THR A 83 -8.06 -11.74 -0.52
C THR A 83 -9.26 -11.01 -1.12
N THR A 84 -9.23 -9.70 -1.23
CA THR A 84 -10.37 -8.87 -1.67
C THR A 84 -10.78 -9.12 -3.12
N HIS A 85 -9.83 -9.49 -4.00
CA HIS A 85 -10.05 -9.78 -5.42
C HIS A 85 -9.86 -11.25 -5.77
N ARG A 86 -9.90 -12.13 -4.76
CA ARG A 86 -9.68 -13.58 -4.94
C ARG A 86 -10.70 -14.22 -5.88
N SER A 87 -11.97 -13.80 -5.82
CA SER A 87 -13.04 -14.33 -6.67
C SER A 87 -12.98 -13.82 -8.11
N MET A 88 -12.21 -12.77 -8.38
CA MET A 88 -12.02 -12.24 -9.72
C MET A 88 -11.05 -13.13 -10.50
N PRO A 89 -11.36 -13.54 -11.74
CA PRO A 89 -10.43 -14.28 -12.60
C PRO A 89 -9.13 -13.51 -12.80
N GLU A 90 -8.03 -14.21 -13.05
CA GLU A 90 -6.71 -13.60 -13.28
C GLU A 90 -6.74 -12.55 -14.40
N GLU A 91 -7.41 -12.86 -15.51
CA GLU A 91 -7.59 -11.92 -16.63
C GLU A 91 -8.24 -10.61 -16.17
N GLY A 92 -9.31 -10.69 -15.38
CA GLY A 92 -9.98 -9.51 -14.83
C GLY A 92 -9.10 -8.72 -13.88
N ARG A 93 -8.27 -9.39 -13.07
CA ARG A 93 -7.29 -8.70 -12.22
C ARG A 93 -6.24 -7.97 -13.05
N LEU A 94 -5.74 -8.58 -14.11
CA LEU A 94 -4.76 -7.96 -15.01
C LEU A 94 -5.34 -6.76 -15.75
N GLU A 95 -6.61 -6.81 -16.16
CA GLU A 95 -7.30 -5.69 -16.80
C GLU A 95 -7.33 -4.43 -15.93
N ILE A 96 -7.48 -4.59 -14.61
CA ILE A 96 -7.44 -3.47 -13.66
C ILE A 96 -6.03 -3.14 -13.17
N GLY A 97 -4.99 -3.79 -13.71
CA GLY A 97 -3.60 -3.58 -13.33
C GLY A 97 -3.18 -4.24 -12.02
N LEU A 98 -3.99 -5.17 -11.49
CA LEU A 98 -3.70 -5.89 -10.25
C LEU A 98 -2.88 -7.14 -10.55
N THR A 99 -1.56 -7.01 -10.48
CA THR A 99 -0.63 -8.14 -10.54
C THR A 99 -0.43 -8.77 -9.15
N GLU A 100 0.32 -9.87 -9.09
CA GLU A 100 0.50 -10.64 -7.86
C GLU A 100 1.39 -9.97 -6.81
N GLY A 101 2.11 -8.91 -7.18
CA GLY A 101 3.01 -8.19 -6.25
C GLY A 101 2.37 -7.05 -5.48
N TRP A 102 1.13 -6.70 -5.75
CA TRP A 102 0.47 -5.55 -5.13
C TRP A 102 0.07 -5.82 -3.68
N VAL A 103 0.34 -4.82 -2.85
CA VAL A 103 -0.11 -4.71 -1.46
C VAL A 103 -0.96 -3.45 -1.33
N ARG A 104 -2.05 -3.53 -0.58
CA ARG A 104 -2.85 -2.37 -0.18
C ARG A 104 -2.72 -2.15 1.32
N MET A 105 -2.45 -0.93 1.73
CA MET A 105 -2.33 -0.54 3.13
C MET A 105 -3.31 0.59 3.44
N SER A 106 -4.06 0.44 4.52
CA SER A 106 -4.85 1.49 5.14
C SER A 106 -4.09 2.01 6.36
N VAL A 107 -3.63 3.25 6.29
CA VAL A 107 -2.79 3.85 7.33
C VAL A 107 -3.65 4.45 8.43
N GLY A 108 -3.37 4.06 9.68
CA GLY A 108 -4.11 4.49 10.86
C GLY A 108 -3.46 5.65 11.62
N LEU A 109 -3.75 5.72 12.90
CA LEU A 109 -3.41 6.83 13.79
C LEU A 109 -2.22 6.54 14.71
N GLU A 110 -1.53 5.43 14.54
CA GLU A 110 -0.32 5.10 15.31
C GLU A 110 0.78 6.17 15.09
N GLY A 111 1.81 6.14 15.90
CA GLY A 111 2.94 7.07 15.74
C GLY A 111 3.59 6.94 14.35
N ALA A 112 3.67 8.07 13.63
CA ALA A 112 4.18 8.06 12.26
C ALA A 112 5.59 7.46 12.13
N ARG A 113 6.47 7.74 13.10
CA ARG A 113 7.85 7.22 13.12
C ARG A 113 7.87 5.70 13.29
N ASP A 114 6.99 5.16 14.11
CA ASP A 114 6.87 3.72 14.32
C ASP A 114 6.31 3.01 13.10
N LEU A 115 5.31 3.59 12.43
CA LEU A 115 4.78 3.08 11.17
C LEU A 115 5.84 3.07 10.06
N VAL A 116 6.55 4.17 9.88
CA VAL A 116 7.62 4.26 8.87
C VAL A 116 8.71 3.23 9.14
N ARG A 117 9.11 3.07 10.40
CA ARG A 117 10.12 2.08 10.79
C ARG A 117 9.65 0.64 10.53
N ASP A 118 8.42 0.31 10.92
CA ASP A 118 7.84 -1.02 10.71
C ASP A 118 7.75 -1.37 9.23
N VAL A 119 7.21 -0.45 8.43
CA VAL A 119 7.06 -0.64 6.98
C VAL A 119 8.42 -0.73 6.28
N SER A 120 9.37 0.14 6.61
CA SER A 120 10.72 0.12 6.01
C SER A 120 11.44 -1.18 6.32
N ARG A 121 11.39 -1.63 7.57
CA ARG A 121 11.98 -2.91 7.99
C ARG A 121 11.33 -4.10 7.27
N ALA A 122 10.01 -4.08 7.12
CA ALA A 122 9.29 -5.13 6.40
C ALA A 122 9.65 -5.13 4.90
N LEU A 123 9.82 -3.95 4.28
CA LEU A 123 10.27 -3.82 2.89
C LEU A 123 11.69 -4.39 2.71
N ASP A 124 12.58 -4.19 3.66
CA ASP A 124 13.94 -4.76 3.59
C ASP A 124 13.91 -6.29 3.49
N ARG A 125 12.87 -6.92 4.00
CA ARG A 125 12.68 -8.38 3.98
C ARG A 125 11.83 -8.90 2.80
N ALA A 126 11.29 -8.00 2.05
CA ALA A 126 10.43 -8.35 0.90
C ALA A 126 11.18 -9.10 -0.22
#